data_5769af293fc16dfc0c176d353e2567e6
#
_entry.id   5769af293fc16dfc0c176d353e2567e6
#
_cell.length_a   1.000
_cell.length_b   1.000
_cell.length_c   1.000
_cell.angle_alpha   90.00
_cell.angle_beta   90.00
_cell.angle_gamma   90.00
#
_symmetry.space_group_name_H-M   'P 1'
#
loop_
_entity.id
_entity.type
_entity.pdbx_description
1 polymer ?
#
loop_
_entity_poly.entity_id
_entity_poly.type
_entity_poly.pdbx_seq_one_letter_code
_entity_poly.pdbx_strand_id
1 'polypeptide(L)'
;MGMYELPIPSHFDHQKVGEVWKVEYEKIAQVASKWTEEHGIVPASEDKFRICLIAVDTQNTFCIPGYELFVGGISGTAAVDDNARLC
;
A
#
# COMPACT_ATOMS: atom_id res chain seq x y z
N MET A 1 14.41 -18.07 -13.96
CA MET A 1 14.52 -17.37 -13.20
C MET A 1 13.88 -17.63 -12.03
N GLY A 2 14.16 -18.22 -11.25
CA GLY A 2 13.49 -18.45 -10.05
C GLY A 2 12.95 -17.16 -9.49
N MET A 3 11.79 -16.89 -9.88
CA MET A 3 11.15 -15.72 -9.38
C MET A 3 10.67 -15.99 -7.99
N TYR A 4 11.08 -15.17 -7.08
CA TYR A 4 10.55 -15.23 -5.74
C TYR A 4 9.42 -14.21 -5.63
N GLU A 5 8.22 -14.69 -5.46
CA GLU A 5 7.06 -13.83 -5.23
C GLU A 5 6.71 -13.83 -3.76
N LEU A 6 6.62 -12.63 -3.18
CA LEU A 6 6.13 -12.50 -1.82
C LEU A 6 4.62 -12.67 -1.79
N PRO A 7 4.09 -13.41 -0.82
CA PRO A 7 2.63 -13.47 -0.65
C PRO A 7 2.08 -12.13 -0.21
N ILE A 8 0.82 -11.89 -0.48
CA ILE A 8 0.15 -10.69 0.02
C ILE A 8 0.02 -10.81 1.53
N PRO A 9 0.53 -9.83 2.30
CA PRO A 9 0.44 -9.91 3.76
C PRO A 9 -1.00 -9.92 4.25
N SER A 10 -1.26 -10.67 5.31
CA SER A 10 -2.60 -10.77 5.89
C SER A 10 -3.14 -9.44 6.42
N HIS A 11 -2.25 -8.51 6.73
CA HIS A 11 -2.64 -7.20 7.24
C HIS A 11 -3.03 -6.22 6.13
N PHE A 12 -2.90 -6.60 4.87
CA PHE A 12 -3.25 -5.74 3.75
C PHE A 12 -4.39 -6.37 2.94
N ASP A 13 -5.37 -5.54 2.60
CA ASP A 13 -6.47 -5.94 1.73
C ASP A 13 -6.67 -4.84 0.68
N HIS A 14 -6.26 -5.13 -0.55
CA HIS A 14 -6.34 -4.17 -1.64
C HIS A 14 -7.78 -3.74 -1.97
N GLN A 15 -8.76 -4.57 -1.62
CA GLN A 15 -10.17 -4.25 -1.88
C GLN A 15 -10.69 -3.17 -0.94
N LYS A 16 -9.99 -2.92 0.17
CA LYS A 16 -10.38 -1.89 1.15
C LYS A 16 -9.71 -0.55 0.94
N VAL A 17 -8.88 -0.42 -0.08
CA VAL A 17 -8.14 0.82 -0.33
C VAL A 17 -9.06 2.04 -0.50
N GLY A 18 -10.24 1.83 -1.09
CA GLY A 18 -11.21 2.91 -1.31
C GLY A 18 -12.13 3.19 -0.14
N GLU A 19 -12.00 2.47 0.96
CA GLU A 19 -12.85 2.61 2.13
C GLU A 19 -12.19 3.46 3.20
N VAL A 20 -12.98 4.26 3.89
CA VAL A 20 -12.50 5.03 5.05
C VAL A 20 -12.83 4.23 6.30
N TRP A 21 -11.81 3.81 7.02
CA TRP A 21 -11.98 3.01 8.22
C TRP A 21 -10.94 3.38 9.27
N LYS A 22 -11.20 2.99 10.51
CA LYS A 22 -10.27 3.27 11.60
C LYS A 22 -9.14 2.24 11.56
N VAL A 23 -7.93 2.71 11.32
CA VAL A 23 -6.75 1.86 11.23
C VAL A 23 -6.11 1.67 12.61
N GLU A 24 -5.93 0.42 13.02
CA GLU A 24 -5.22 0.09 14.25
C GLU A 24 -3.71 0.05 13.95
N TYR A 25 -3.09 1.20 13.90
CA TYR A 25 -1.70 1.35 13.44
C TYR A 25 -0.71 0.49 14.20
N GLU A 26 -0.79 0.47 15.54
CA GLU A 26 0.16 -0.29 16.33
C GLU A 26 0.06 -1.79 16.09
N LYS A 27 -1.16 -2.29 16.01
CA LYS A 27 -1.40 -3.70 15.76
C LYS A 27 -0.91 -4.11 14.38
N ILE A 28 -1.21 -3.31 13.38
CA ILE A 28 -0.78 -3.57 12.00
C ILE A 28 0.74 -3.48 11.89
N ALA A 29 1.37 -2.53 12.58
CA ALA A 29 2.82 -2.41 12.61
C ALA A 29 3.48 -3.66 13.18
N GLN A 30 2.92 -4.24 14.23
CA GLN A 30 3.44 -5.48 14.82
C GLN A 30 3.30 -6.65 13.85
N VAL A 31 2.16 -6.77 13.18
CA VAL A 31 1.93 -7.81 12.18
C VAL A 31 2.87 -7.66 11.00
N ALA A 32 3.08 -6.43 10.54
CA ALA A 32 3.98 -6.14 9.44
C ALA A 32 5.44 -6.45 9.80
N SER A 33 5.87 -6.13 11.01
CA SER A 33 7.23 -6.44 11.48
C SER A 33 7.46 -7.93 11.52
N LYS A 34 6.50 -8.69 12.01
CA LYS A 34 6.58 -10.15 12.05
C LYS A 34 6.64 -10.74 10.65
N TRP A 35 5.81 -10.25 9.75
CA TRP A 35 5.80 -10.69 8.36
C TRP A 35 7.15 -10.43 7.69
N THR A 36 7.73 -9.27 7.95
CA THR A 36 9.06 -8.88 7.44
C THR A 36 10.14 -9.87 7.91
N GLU A 37 10.12 -10.24 9.18
CA GLU A 37 11.05 -11.22 9.71
C GLU A 37 10.86 -12.61 9.10
N GLU A 38 9.61 -13.04 8.99
CA GLU A 38 9.28 -14.35 8.42
C GLU A 38 9.73 -14.49 6.97
N HIS A 39 9.74 -13.41 6.21
CA HIS A 39 10.11 -13.42 4.80
C HIS A 39 11.53 -12.91 4.53
N GLY A 40 12.30 -12.66 5.59
CA GLY A 40 13.70 -12.27 5.45
C GLY A 40 13.91 -10.94 4.72
N ILE A 41 12.98 -10.01 4.86
CA ILE A 41 13.09 -8.71 4.22
C ILE A 41 14.06 -7.84 5.00
N VAL A 42 15.07 -7.31 4.31
CA VAL A 42 16.11 -6.48 4.90
C VAL A 42 15.93 -5.02 4.49
N PRO A 43 16.57 -4.07 5.21
CA PRO A 43 16.55 -2.67 4.79
C PRO A 43 17.11 -2.47 3.40
N ALA A 44 16.58 -1.49 2.67
CA ALA A 44 17.00 -1.19 1.30
C ALA A 44 18.50 -0.90 1.21
N SER A 45 19.12 -0.43 2.30
CA SER A 45 20.56 -0.19 2.34
C SER A 45 21.40 -1.45 2.11
N GLU A 46 20.81 -2.62 2.31
CA GLU A 46 21.48 -3.90 2.11
C GLU A 46 21.17 -4.53 0.75
N ASP A 47 20.33 -3.90 -0.05
CA ASP A 47 19.95 -4.41 -1.35
C ASP A 47 21.00 -4.08 -2.41
N LYS A 48 21.18 -4.98 -3.38
CA LYS A 48 22.03 -4.71 -4.54
C LYS A 48 21.41 -3.65 -5.44
N PHE A 49 20.11 -3.76 -5.66
CA PHE A 49 19.35 -2.77 -6.39
C PHE A 49 18.48 -2.02 -5.41
N ARG A 50 18.59 -0.71 -5.43
CA ARG A 50 17.78 0.15 -4.57
C ARG A 50 16.72 0.82 -5.41
N ILE A 51 15.47 0.45 -5.15
CA ILE A 51 14.33 1.02 -5.84
C ILE A 51 13.60 1.91 -4.86
N CYS A 52 13.28 3.12 -5.28
CA CYS A 52 12.53 4.06 -4.46
C CYS A 52 11.16 4.28 -5.07
N LEU A 53 10.13 4.04 -4.28
CA LEU A 53 8.77 4.38 -4.65
C LEU A 53 8.41 5.69 -3.94
N ILE A 54 7.94 6.66 -4.70
CA ILE A 54 7.49 7.93 -4.15
C ILE A 54 5.98 8.01 -4.33
N ALA A 55 5.26 8.05 -3.21
CA ALA A 55 3.81 8.25 -3.23
C ALA A 55 3.53 9.71 -2.85
N VAL A 56 2.88 10.44 -3.76
CA VAL A 56 2.60 11.86 -3.57
C VAL A 56 1.11 12.06 -3.37
N ASP A 57 0.74 12.66 -2.23
CA ASP A 57 -0.65 12.99 -1.92
C ASP A 57 -1.61 11.80 -1.98
N THR A 58 -1.16 10.63 -1.57
CA THR A 58 -2.02 9.45 -1.47
C THR A 58 -2.85 9.54 -0.18
N GLN A 59 -3.75 10.50 -0.15
CA GLN A 59 -4.59 10.82 1.00
C GLN A 59 -6.06 10.69 0.64
N ASN A 60 -6.89 10.43 1.64
CA ASN A 60 -8.33 10.35 1.45
C ASN A 60 -8.90 11.59 0.74
N THR A 61 -8.37 12.76 1.08
CA THR A 61 -8.80 14.04 0.51
C THR A 61 -8.75 14.06 -1.02
N PHE A 62 -7.72 13.46 -1.61
CA PHE A 62 -7.53 13.47 -3.06
C PHE A 62 -8.00 12.18 -3.74
N CYS A 63 -7.97 11.06 -3.03
CA CYS A 63 -8.14 9.74 -3.63
C CYS A 63 -9.54 9.14 -3.47
N ILE A 64 -10.23 9.47 -2.39
CA ILE A 64 -11.52 8.85 -2.06
C ILE A 64 -12.67 9.71 -2.61
N PRO A 65 -13.63 9.12 -3.35
CA PRO A 65 -14.80 9.83 -3.80
C PRO A 65 -15.57 10.47 -2.65
N GLY A 66 -16.08 11.68 -2.87
CA GLY A 66 -16.83 12.43 -1.87
C GLY A 66 -16.01 13.37 -1.03
N TYR A 67 -14.69 13.32 -1.09
CA TYR A 67 -13.84 14.27 -0.42
C TYR A 67 -13.67 15.54 -1.26
N GLU A 68 -13.34 16.63 -0.60
CA GLU A 68 -13.39 17.98 -1.17
C GLU A 68 -12.48 18.18 -2.37
N LEU A 69 -11.30 17.59 -2.35
CA LEU A 69 -10.30 17.73 -3.41
C LEU A 69 -10.12 16.45 -4.22
N PHE A 70 -11.16 15.67 -4.32
CA PHE A 70 -11.11 14.39 -4.98
C PHE A 70 -10.75 14.50 -6.46
N VAL A 71 -9.82 13.64 -6.89
CA VAL A 71 -9.38 13.52 -8.28
C VAL A 71 -9.60 12.08 -8.73
N GLY A 72 -10.72 11.85 -9.42
CA GLY A 72 -11.11 10.50 -9.79
C GLY A 72 -10.79 10.09 -11.23
N GLY A 73 -10.32 11.02 -12.05
CA GLY A 73 -10.11 10.74 -13.46
C GLY A 73 -11.43 10.49 -14.19
N ILE A 74 -11.34 9.93 -15.38
CA ILE A 74 -12.51 9.65 -16.22
C ILE A 74 -13.41 8.60 -15.57
N SER A 75 -12.81 7.55 -14.96
CA SER A 75 -13.58 6.48 -14.34
C SER A 75 -14.25 6.88 -13.03
N GLY A 76 -13.79 7.94 -12.39
CA GLY A 76 -14.25 8.33 -11.06
C GLY A 76 -13.57 7.57 -9.92
N THR A 77 -12.78 6.54 -10.21
CA THR A 77 -12.12 5.71 -9.20
C THR A 77 -10.65 5.48 -9.50
N ALA A 78 -10.06 6.26 -10.42
CA ALA A 78 -8.69 6.03 -10.88
C ALA A 78 -7.67 6.03 -9.73
N ALA A 79 -7.80 6.95 -8.78
CA ALA A 79 -6.87 7.04 -7.66
C ALA A 79 -6.94 5.81 -6.75
N VAL A 80 -8.16 5.35 -6.46
CA VAL A 80 -8.36 4.14 -5.65
C VAL A 80 -7.78 2.92 -6.37
N ASP A 81 -8.07 2.79 -7.65
CA ASP A 81 -7.61 1.67 -8.46
C ASP A 81 -6.08 1.64 -8.57
N ASP A 82 -5.46 2.81 -8.76
CA ASP A 82 -4.01 2.93 -8.80
C ASP A 82 -3.36 2.55 -7.48
N ASN A 83 -3.93 2.99 -6.36
CA ASN A 83 -3.39 2.64 -5.05
C ASN A 83 -3.54 1.14 -4.76
N ALA A 84 -4.63 0.53 -5.20
CA ALA A 84 -4.81 -0.91 -5.06
C ALA A 84 -3.77 -1.70 -5.87
N ARG A 85 -3.42 -1.21 -7.07
CA ARG A 85 -2.40 -1.85 -7.89
C ARG A 85 -0.98 -1.63 -7.38
N LEU A 86 -0.75 -0.49 -6.72
CA LEU A 86 0.56 -0.14 -6.19
C LEU A 86 1.05 -1.12 -5.13
N CYS A 87 0.16 -1.55 -4.27
CA CYS A 87 0.46 -2.46 -3.18
C CYS A 87 0.34 -3.89 -3.63
#